data_a3c248dcb66720662da882720f6d67d9
#
_entry.id   a3c248dcb66720662da882720f6d67d9
#
_cell.length_a   1.000
_cell.length_b   1.000
_cell.length_c   1.000
_cell.angle_alpha   90.00
_cell.angle_beta   90.00
_cell.angle_gamma   90.00
#
_symmetry.space_group_name_H-M   'P 1'
#
loop_
_entity.id
_entity.type
_entity.pdbx_description
1 polymer ?
#
loop_
_entity_poly.entity_id
_entity_poly.type
_entity_poly.pdbx_seq_one_letter_code
_entity_poly.pdbx_strand_id
1 'polypeptide(L)' 'MRLEELMNQYSDRLSETDFYIWDYVEKHKKQCENMTIEQLAAKCNVSRTTILRFTKKLSLKGFGEFKVHLKMENDD' A
#
# COMPACT_ATOMS: atom_id res chain seq x y z
N MET A 1 -11.31 -2.83 8.51
CA MET A 1 -11.27 -3.49 7.19
C MET A 1 -9.84 -3.76 6.81
N ARG A 2 -9.53 -4.96 6.34
CA ARG A 2 -8.17 -5.31 5.95
C ARG A 2 -7.83 -4.66 4.61
N LEU A 3 -6.53 -4.45 4.36
CA LEU A 3 -6.07 -3.84 3.11
C LEU A 3 -6.51 -4.64 1.89
N GLU A 4 -6.49 -5.98 1.97
CA GLU A 4 -6.96 -6.82 0.88
C GLU A 4 -8.42 -6.55 0.55
N GLU A 5 -9.24 -6.32 1.56
CA GLU A 5 -10.65 -5.98 1.37
C GLU A 5 -10.79 -4.62 0.68
N LEU A 6 -9.95 -3.66 1.05
CA LEU A 6 -9.95 -2.35 0.39
C LEU A 6 -9.54 -2.47 -1.07
N MET A 7 -8.53 -3.32 -1.36
CA MET A 7 -8.13 -3.59 -2.74
C MET A 7 -9.29 -4.13 -3.58
N ASN A 8 -10.06 -5.05 -3.00
CA ASN A 8 -11.22 -5.61 -3.68
C ASN A 8 -12.33 -4.57 -3.84
N GLN A 9 -12.60 -3.82 -2.79
CA GLN A 9 -13.69 -2.82 -2.79
C GLN A 9 -13.46 -1.73 -3.84
N TYR A 10 -12.22 -1.29 -4.01
CA TYR A 10 -11.86 -0.20 -4.90
C TYR A 10 -11.12 -0.66 -6.16
N SER A 11 -11.25 -1.95 -6.51
CA SER A 11 -10.49 -2.53 -7.63
C SER A 11 -10.68 -1.79 -8.95
N ASP A 12 -11.85 -1.21 -9.18
CA ASP A 12 -12.14 -0.47 -10.40
C ASP A 12 -11.36 0.86 -10.52
N ARG A 13 -10.79 1.33 -9.40
CA ARG A 13 -9.94 2.53 -9.38
C ARG A 13 -8.48 2.22 -9.61
N LEU A 14 -8.09 0.94 -9.54
CA LEU A 14 -6.69 0.55 -9.48
C LEU A 14 -6.13 0.22 -10.85
N SER A 15 -4.90 0.67 -11.10
CA SER A 15 -4.16 0.39 -12.33
C SER A 15 -3.29 -0.85 -12.15
N GLU A 16 -2.67 -1.31 -13.25
CA GLU A 16 -1.69 -2.39 -13.19
C GLU A 16 -0.55 -2.05 -12.21
N THR A 17 -0.11 -0.79 -12.22
CA THR A 17 0.95 -0.34 -11.30
C THR A 17 0.51 -0.48 -9.85
N ASP A 18 -0.76 -0.14 -9.55
CA ASP A 18 -1.29 -0.27 -8.20
C ASP A 18 -1.30 -1.74 -7.75
N PHE A 19 -1.69 -2.64 -8.63
CA PHE A 19 -1.67 -4.07 -8.31
C PHE A 19 -0.24 -4.59 -8.13
N TYR A 20 0.72 -4.06 -8.90
CA TYR A 20 2.14 -4.41 -8.73
C TYR A 20 2.64 -3.97 -7.36
N ILE A 21 2.28 -2.75 -6.93
CA ILE A 21 2.64 -2.24 -5.60
C ILE A 21 2.05 -3.15 -4.53
N TRP A 22 0.78 -3.49 -4.65
CA TRP A 22 0.12 -4.36 -3.69
C TRP A 22 0.77 -5.74 -3.62
N ASP A 23 1.14 -6.31 -4.77
CA ASP A 23 1.81 -7.61 -4.81
C ASP A 23 3.10 -7.59 -3.99
N TYR A 24 3.90 -6.51 -4.14
CA TYR A 24 5.11 -6.35 -3.35
C TYR A 24 4.80 -6.24 -1.86
N VAL A 25 3.84 -5.38 -1.50
CA VAL A 25 3.46 -5.16 -0.11
C VAL A 25 2.96 -6.45 0.53
N GLU A 26 2.12 -7.19 -0.18
CA GLU A 26 1.54 -8.42 0.33
C GLU A 26 2.61 -9.45 0.67
N LYS A 27 3.65 -9.53 -0.15
CA LYS A 27 4.76 -10.46 0.06
C LYS A 27 5.75 -10.00 1.12
N HIS A 28 5.73 -8.72 1.49
CA HIS A 28 6.73 -8.12 2.38
C HIS A 28 6.09 -7.24 3.46
N LYS A 29 4.95 -7.66 4.00
CA LYS A 29 4.17 -6.82 4.93
C LYS A 29 4.97 -6.33 6.13
N LYS A 30 5.78 -7.21 6.75
CA LYS A 30 6.55 -6.82 7.94
C LYS A 30 7.62 -5.78 7.61
N GLN A 31 8.27 -5.94 6.47
CA GLN A 31 9.28 -4.98 6.03
C GLN A 31 8.64 -3.64 5.71
N CYS A 32 7.49 -3.68 5.04
CA CYS A 32 6.82 -2.47 4.59
C CYS A 32 6.30 -1.61 5.74
N GLU A 33 5.94 -2.21 6.87
CA GLU A 33 5.43 -1.42 8.00
C GLU A 33 6.48 -0.45 8.55
N ASN A 34 7.76 -0.72 8.31
CA ASN A 34 8.86 0.11 8.79
C ASN A 34 9.47 1.00 7.70
N MET A 35 8.94 0.93 6.48
CA MET A 35 9.47 1.73 5.37
C MET A 35 8.91 3.14 5.36
N THR A 36 9.73 4.09 4.89
CA THR A 36 9.24 5.40 4.49
C THR A 36 8.58 5.25 3.12
N ILE A 37 7.79 6.26 2.74
CA ILE A 37 7.16 6.26 1.41
C ILE A 37 8.23 6.23 0.31
N GLU A 38 9.37 6.92 0.53
CA GLU A 38 10.49 6.91 -0.42
C GLU A 38 11.10 5.53 -0.56
N GLN A 39 11.24 4.81 0.55
CA GLN A 39 11.79 3.45 0.53
C GLN A 39 10.88 2.49 -0.23
N LEU A 40 9.58 2.56 0.02
CA LEU A 40 8.63 1.70 -0.70
C LEU A 40 8.61 2.04 -2.19
N ALA A 41 8.62 3.34 -2.52
CA ALA A 41 8.67 3.76 -3.92
C ALA A 41 9.90 3.19 -4.63
N ALA A 42 11.06 3.23 -3.97
CA ALA A 42 12.30 2.68 -4.53
C ALA A 42 12.19 1.16 -4.73
N LYS A 43 11.61 0.46 -3.76
CA LYS A 43 11.44 -1.01 -3.87
C LYS A 43 10.52 -1.40 -5.01
N CYS A 44 9.48 -0.60 -5.25
CA CYS A 44 8.52 -0.86 -6.33
C CYS A 44 8.95 -0.23 -7.65
N ASN A 45 10.05 0.52 -7.65
CA ASN A 45 10.55 1.23 -8.84
C ASN A 45 9.51 2.18 -9.42
N VAL A 46 8.86 2.93 -8.54
CA VAL A 46 7.85 3.94 -8.90
C VAL A 46 8.17 5.23 -8.16
N SER A 47 7.45 6.31 -8.50
CA SER A 47 7.63 7.58 -7.82
C SER A 47 6.91 7.59 -6.47
N ARG A 48 7.34 8.50 -5.58
CA ARG A 48 6.67 8.74 -4.31
C ARG A 48 5.20 9.11 -4.53
N THR A 49 4.93 9.93 -5.54
CA THR A 49 3.57 10.34 -5.87
C THR A 49 2.69 9.14 -6.23
N THR A 50 3.25 8.16 -6.93
CA THR A 50 2.53 6.95 -7.31
C THR A 50 2.10 6.17 -6.07
N ILE A 51 2.99 6.04 -5.07
CA ILE A 51 2.64 5.37 -3.81
C ILE A 51 1.53 6.16 -3.09
N LEU A 52 1.67 7.48 -3.03
CA LEU A 52 0.67 8.32 -2.36
C LEU A 52 -0.70 8.15 -3.00
N ARG A 53 -0.75 8.20 -4.34
CA ARG A 53 -2.01 8.02 -5.07
C ARG A 53 -2.62 6.64 -4.84
N PHE A 54 -1.77 5.61 -4.77
CA PHE A 54 -2.22 4.25 -4.47
C PHE A 54 -2.98 4.22 -3.14
N THR A 55 -2.41 4.79 -2.09
CA THR A 55 -3.07 4.81 -0.78
C THR A 55 -4.38 5.57 -0.82
N LYS A 56 -4.43 6.68 -1.55
CA LYS A 56 -5.65 7.49 -1.65
C LYS A 56 -6.74 6.81 -2.46
N LYS A 57 -6.38 6.00 -3.44
CA LYS A 57 -7.36 5.20 -4.19
C LYS A 57 -8.06 4.18 -3.31
N LEU A 58 -7.41 3.76 -2.22
CA LEU A 58 -7.99 2.87 -1.22
C LEU A 58 -8.82 3.62 -0.18
N SER A 59 -9.07 4.91 -0.39
CA SER A 59 -9.80 5.79 0.52
C SER A 59 -9.10 5.99 1.86
N LEU A 60 -7.77 5.83 1.86
CA LEU A 60 -6.96 6.13 3.03
C LEU A 60 -6.47 7.58 2.94
N LYS A 61 -6.15 8.17 4.09
CA LYS A 61 -5.69 9.56 4.16
C LYS A 61 -4.31 9.75 3.55
N GLY A 62 -3.50 8.69 3.55
CA GLY A 62 -2.16 8.73 2.99
C GLY A 62 -1.35 7.53 3.44
N PHE A 63 -0.04 7.63 3.26
CA PHE A 63 0.87 6.53 3.55
C PHE A 63 0.93 6.17 5.04
N GLY A 64 0.79 7.17 5.93
CA GLY A 64 0.78 6.93 7.37
C GLY A 64 -0.34 5.99 7.78
N GLU A 65 -1.56 6.25 7.30
CA GLU A 65 -2.71 5.40 7.60
C GLU A 65 -2.53 4.02 6.99
N PHE A 66 -1.96 3.95 5.78
CA PHE A 66 -1.66 2.67 5.13
C PHE A 66 -0.74 1.83 6.02
N LYS A 67 0.30 2.44 6.60
CA LYS A 67 1.25 1.74 7.49
C LYS A 67 0.57 1.29 8.79
N VAL A 68 -0.35 2.09 9.31
CA VAL A 68 -1.12 1.68 10.49
C VAL A 68 -1.89 0.40 10.22
N HIS A 69 -2.53 0.31 9.05
CA HIS A 69 -3.21 -0.91 8.63
C HIS A 69 -2.25 -2.10 8.54
N LEU A 70 -1.08 -1.88 7.93
CA LEU A 70 -0.08 -2.95 7.84
C LEU A 70 0.34 -3.45 9.20
N LYS A 71 0.62 -2.54 10.12
CA LYS A 71 1.04 -2.90 11.47
C LYS A 71 -0.02 -3.71 12.18
N MET A 72 -1.27 -3.28 12.09
CA MET A 72 -2.38 -3.99 12.72
C MET A 72 -2.53 -5.40 12.15
N GLU A 73 -2.39 -5.55 10.84
CA GLU A 73 -2.49 -6.85 10.19
C GLU A 73 -1.32 -7.77 10.55
N ASN A 74 -0.12 -7.20 10.70
CA ASN A 74 1.06 -7.98 11.07
C ASN A 74 1.03 -8.45 12.53
N ASP A 75 0.27 -7.75 13.37
CA ASP A 75 0.15 -8.07 14.80
C ASP A 75 -0.93 -9.12 15.07
N ASP A 76 -1.71 -9.50 14.08
CA ASP A 76 -2.78 -10.51 14.20
C ASP A 76 -2.21 -11.91 14.47
#